data_0fae7176b800858e79c9be22f384a3b1
#
_entry.id   0fae7176b800858e79c9be22f384a3b1
#
_cell.length_a   1.000
_cell.length_b   1.000
_cell.length_c   1.000
_cell.angle_alpha   90.00
_cell.angle_beta   90.00
_cell.angle_gamma   90.00
#
_symmetry.space_group_name_H-M   'P 1'
#
loop_
_entity.id
_entity.type
_entity.pdbx_description
1 polymer ?
#
loop_
_entity_poly.entity_id
_entity_poly.type
_entity_poly.pdbx_seq_one_letter_code
_entity_poly.pdbx_strand_id
1 'polypeptide(L)'
;MTAGYDLIAEKLSARGDDIGRVEAALRAQEVETPSWAFGNSGTRFAVFVQPGTPRDPFEKLEDAAEVHRLTGIAPTVSLHIPWDRVDNLSELRDRAAELGLRLGAINPNLFQEPEYKLGSLCNPDAGVRRRAVEHVRDCIEIAAHLGSDAISLWLADGTNYPGQDSLRARRQRLLDGLREVYASLGAEMELLVEYKLYEPAFYATDLADWGSALLVCQELGDRAKVLVDLGHHAQGVNIEQIVSLLHGAGRLGGFHFNDRKYGDDDLIVGSIDPF
;
A
#
# COMPACT_ATOMS: atom_id res chain seq x y z
N MET A 1 -21.19 27.69 4.36
CA MET A 1 -21.24 26.40 5.08
C MET A 1 -22.71 25.99 5.16
N THR A 2 -23.01 24.70 5.17
CA THR A 2 -24.40 24.22 5.20
C THR A 2 -24.88 24.08 6.64
N ALA A 3 -26.19 24.22 6.89
CA ALA A 3 -26.79 24.04 8.23
C ALA A 3 -26.41 22.68 8.88
N GLY A 4 -26.12 21.66 8.08
CA GLY A 4 -25.66 20.37 8.58
C GLY A 4 -24.24 20.43 9.16
N TYR A 5 -23.33 21.18 8.56
CA TYR A 5 -21.99 21.37 9.09
C TYR A 5 -22.02 22.09 10.43
N ASP A 6 -22.79 23.18 10.55
CA ASP A 6 -22.89 23.97 11.78
C ASP A 6 -23.41 23.11 12.95
N LEU A 7 -24.38 22.24 12.69
CA LEU A 7 -24.91 21.30 13.69
C LEU A 7 -23.88 20.26 14.13
N ILE A 8 -23.09 19.73 13.21
CA ILE A 8 -22.02 18.75 13.53
C ILE A 8 -20.92 19.44 14.33
N ALA A 9 -20.47 20.61 13.90
CA ALA A 9 -19.45 21.40 14.59
C ALA A 9 -19.88 21.75 16.03
N GLU A 10 -21.13 22.16 16.23
CA GLU A 10 -21.69 22.42 17.55
C GLU A 10 -21.67 21.15 18.45
N LYS A 11 -22.11 20.01 17.93
CA LYS A 11 -22.13 18.74 18.65
C LYS A 11 -20.72 18.26 19.03
N LEU A 12 -19.74 18.37 18.13
CA LEU A 12 -18.37 17.99 18.40
C LEU A 12 -17.74 18.93 19.44
N SER A 13 -17.94 20.25 19.29
CA SER A 13 -17.47 21.24 20.26
C SER A 13 -18.06 21.02 21.65
N ALA A 14 -19.35 20.63 21.75
CA ALA A 14 -20.00 20.31 23.02
C ALA A 14 -19.40 19.05 23.70
N ARG A 15 -18.69 18.19 22.94
CA ARG A 15 -17.93 17.05 23.48
C ARG A 15 -16.49 17.42 23.88
N GLY A 16 -16.06 18.63 23.60
CA GLY A 16 -14.71 19.10 23.86
C GLY A 16 -13.74 18.94 22.68
N ASP A 17 -14.26 18.59 21.48
CA ASP A 17 -13.44 18.48 20.28
C ASP A 17 -13.12 19.86 19.71
N ASP A 18 -11.87 20.10 19.36
CA ASP A 18 -11.43 21.32 18.68
C ASP A 18 -11.63 21.19 17.16
N ILE A 19 -12.74 21.74 16.66
CA ILE A 19 -13.10 21.68 15.25
C ILE A 19 -12.07 22.38 14.38
N GLY A 20 -11.50 23.49 14.83
CA GLY A 20 -10.46 24.20 14.09
C GLY A 20 -9.22 23.35 13.88
N ARG A 21 -8.83 22.57 14.92
CA ARG A 21 -7.73 21.61 14.83
C ARG A 21 -8.04 20.46 13.88
N VAL A 22 -9.26 19.91 13.93
CA VAL A 22 -9.69 18.84 13.01
C VAL A 22 -9.65 19.32 11.56
N GLU A 23 -10.21 20.50 11.27
CA GLU A 23 -10.19 21.09 9.91
C GLU A 23 -8.76 21.38 9.44
N ALA A 24 -7.90 21.90 10.31
CA ALA A 24 -6.51 22.18 9.97
C ALA A 24 -5.76 20.87 9.62
N ALA A 25 -5.99 19.80 10.39
CA ALA A 25 -5.40 18.49 10.12
C ALA A 25 -5.89 17.91 8.78
N LEU A 26 -7.18 18.02 8.47
CA LEU A 26 -7.73 17.58 7.19
C LEU A 26 -7.16 18.36 6.01
N ARG A 27 -7.00 19.68 6.15
CA ARG A 27 -6.41 20.52 5.09
C ARG A 27 -4.90 20.30 4.91
N ALA A 28 -4.22 19.82 5.94
CA ALA A 28 -2.79 19.54 5.91
C ALA A 28 -2.47 18.13 5.37
N GLN A 29 -3.48 17.32 5.05
CA GLN A 29 -3.24 16.01 4.47
C GLN A 29 -2.62 16.12 3.08
N GLU A 30 -1.64 15.27 2.84
CA GLU A 30 -1.04 15.05 1.53
C GLU A 30 -1.38 13.64 1.06
N VAL A 31 -1.57 13.49 -0.24
CA VAL A 31 -1.86 12.22 -0.90
C VAL A 31 -0.67 11.80 -1.72
N GLU A 32 -0.29 10.53 -1.62
CA GLU A 32 0.72 9.93 -2.48
C GLU A 32 0.02 9.32 -3.71
N THR A 33 0.50 9.65 -4.90
CA THR A 33 -0.01 9.05 -6.13
C THR A 33 0.78 7.80 -6.50
N PRO A 34 0.13 6.70 -6.86
CA PRO A 34 0.82 5.49 -7.28
C PRO A 34 1.31 5.64 -8.74
N SER A 35 2.60 5.41 -8.98
CA SER A 35 3.19 5.50 -10.33
C SER A 35 2.49 4.62 -11.34
N TRP A 36 2.01 3.45 -10.90
CA TRP A 36 1.33 2.48 -11.77
C TRP A 36 -0.06 2.92 -12.21
N ALA A 37 -0.67 3.93 -11.58
CA ALA A 37 -1.90 4.53 -12.07
C ALA A 37 -1.70 5.31 -13.38
N PHE A 38 -0.48 5.76 -13.67
CA PHE A 38 -0.15 6.51 -14.89
C PHE A 38 0.32 5.61 -16.05
N GLY A 39 0.78 4.38 -15.76
CA GLY A 39 1.39 3.48 -16.73
C GLY A 39 0.49 2.37 -17.23
N ASN A 40 1.00 1.59 -18.19
CA ASN A 40 0.41 0.31 -18.62
C ASN A 40 0.84 -0.85 -17.71
N SER A 41 1.07 -0.58 -16.44
CA SER A 41 1.36 -1.57 -15.42
C SER A 41 0.05 -2.11 -14.84
N GLY A 42 0.05 -3.33 -14.39
CA GLY A 42 -1.17 -3.96 -13.90
C GLY A 42 -0.90 -5.01 -12.83
N THR A 43 -1.97 -5.61 -12.38
CA THR A 43 -1.96 -6.71 -11.41
C THR A 43 -1.47 -8.02 -12.05
N ARG A 44 -1.94 -9.16 -11.57
CA ARG A 44 -1.70 -10.49 -12.17
C ARG A 44 -2.36 -10.66 -13.53
N PHE A 45 -3.29 -9.78 -13.89
CA PHE A 45 -4.02 -9.82 -15.15
C PHE A 45 -3.29 -8.99 -16.22
N ALA A 46 -3.54 -9.34 -17.48
CA ALA A 46 -3.09 -8.52 -18.60
C ALA A 46 -3.77 -7.15 -18.59
N VAL A 47 -3.05 -6.13 -19.00
CA VAL A 47 -3.58 -4.78 -19.22
C VAL A 47 -3.60 -4.46 -20.69
N PHE A 48 -4.54 -3.60 -21.11
CA PHE A 48 -4.57 -3.09 -22.48
C PHE A 48 -3.64 -1.88 -22.57
N VAL A 49 -2.74 -1.90 -23.54
CA VAL A 49 -1.86 -0.77 -23.82
C VAL A 49 -2.68 0.40 -24.35
N GLN A 50 -2.59 1.54 -23.69
CA GLN A 50 -3.30 2.77 -24.05
C GLN A 50 -2.36 3.72 -24.81
N PRO A 51 -2.81 4.32 -25.92
CA PRO A 51 -2.05 5.36 -26.59
C PRO A 51 -1.82 6.57 -25.67
N GLY A 52 -0.60 7.11 -25.66
CA GLY A 52 -0.25 8.27 -24.84
C GLY A 52 0.05 7.98 -23.38
N THR A 53 -0.02 6.73 -22.95
CA THR A 53 0.38 6.34 -21.59
C THR A 53 1.89 6.50 -21.41
N PRO A 54 2.35 7.01 -20.25
CA PRO A 54 3.76 7.06 -19.88
C PRO A 54 4.48 5.73 -20.10
N ARG A 55 5.69 5.80 -20.65
CA ARG A 55 6.51 4.63 -21.04
C ARG A 55 7.53 4.23 -19.99
N ASP A 56 7.91 5.18 -19.16
CA ASP A 56 8.94 5.05 -18.14
C ASP A 56 8.61 5.88 -16.89
N PRO A 57 9.33 5.72 -15.79
CA PRO A 57 9.04 6.46 -14.57
C PRO A 57 9.25 7.98 -14.69
N PHE A 58 10.07 8.48 -15.62
CA PHE A 58 10.25 9.91 -15.82
C PHE A 58 8.99 10.55 -16.40
N GLU A 59 8.40 9.93 -17.42
CA GLU A 59 7.11 10.36 -17.98
C GLU A 59 5.97 10.25 -16.94
N LYS A 60 5.98 9.22 -16.09
CA LYS A 60 5.02 9.08 -14.99
C LYS A 60 5.13 10.22 -13.97
N LEU A 61 6.35 10.67 -13.67
CA LEU A 61 6.57 11.83 -12.80
C LEU A 61 6.02 13.13 -13.40
N GLU A 62 6.09 13.30 -14.72
CA GLU A 62 5.51 14.47 -15.39
C GLU A 62 3.98 14.50 -15.24
N ASP A 63 3.31 13.36 -15.44
CA ASP A 63 1.86 13.24 -15.23
C ASP A 63 1.48 13.45 -13.76
N ALA A 64 2.24 12.89 -12.82
CA ALA A 64 2.02 13.08 -11.39
C ALA A 64 2.20 14.55 -10.97
N ALA A 65 3.18 15.24 -11.54
CA ALA A 65 3.39 16.68 -11.31
C ALA A 65 2.20 17.51 -11.80
N GLU A 66 1.60 17.14 -12.92
CA GLU A 66 0.38 17.81 -13.41
C GLU A 66 -0.81 17.58 -12.46
N VAL A 67 -0.95 16.37 -11.92
CA VAL A 67 -1.97 16.08 -10.89
C VAL A 67 -1.71 16.93 -9.65
N HIS A 68 -0.48 17.00 -9.16
CA HIS A 68 -0.14 17.86 -8.02
C HIS A 68 -0.41 19.33 -8.30
N ARG A 69 -0.01 19.82 -9.47
CA ARG A 69 -0.25 21.22 -9.89
C ARG A 69 -1.72 21.58 -9.89
N LEU A 70 -2.60 20.66 -10.31
CA LEU A 70 -4.04 20.89 -10.39
C LEU A 70 -4.75 20.76 -9.04
N THR A 71 -4.28 19.87 -8.18
CA THR A 71 -4.96 19.53 -6.91
C THR A 71 -4.35 20.22 -5.70
N GLY A 72 -3.03 20.46 -5.72
CA GLY A 72 -2.27 21.03 -4.61
C GLY A 72 -2.03 20.06 -3.45
N ILE A 73 -2.49 18.80 -3.54
CA ILE A 73 -2.47 17.84 -2.41
C ILE A 73 -1.63 16.58 -2.65
N ALA A 74 -1.09 16.38 -3.85
CA ALA A 74 -0.40 15.14 -4.23
C ALA A 74 1.10 15.36 -4.53
N PRO A 75 1.91 15.79 -3.57
CA PRO A 75 3.32 16.12 -3.79
C PRO A 75 4.24 14.89 -3.82
N THR A 76 3.72 13.69 -3.61
CA THR A 76 4.51 12.47 -3.44
C THR A 76 4.07 11.39 -4.41
N VAL A 77 5.02 10.60 -4.92
CA VAL A 77 4.77 9.49 -5.85
C VAL A 77 5.38 8.21 -5.30
N SER A 78 4.58 7.17 -5.12
CA SER A 78 5.06 5.83 -4.81
C SER A 78 5.52 5.10 -6.07
N LEU A 79 6.58 4.31 -5.93
CA LEU A 79 7.16 3.54 -7.03
C LEU A 79 6.92 2.05 -6.85
N HIS A 80 6.80 1.34 -7.96
CA HIS A 80 6.62 -0.11 -7.98
C HIS A 80 7.79 -0.80 -8.69
N ILE A 81 8.54 -1.62 -7.98
CA ILE A 81 9.74 -2.28 -8.51
C ILE A 81 9.41 -3.73 -8.88
N PRO A 82 9.67 -4.17 -10.14
CA PRO A 82 10.62 -3.57 -11.11
C PRO A 82 10.01 -2.60 -12.14
N TRP A 83 8.72 -2.28 -12.11
CA TRP A 83 8.07 -1.46 -13.15
C TRP A 83 8.70 -0.07 -13.32
N ASP A 84 9.18 0.51 -12.20
CA ASP A 84 9.81 1.84 -12.18
C ASP A 84 11.33 1.78 -11.98
N ARG A 85 11.93 0.62 -12.23
CA ARG A 85 13.37 0.47 -12.09
C ARG A 85 14.10 1.24 -13.18
N VAL A 86 15.11 2.02 -12.79
CA VAL A 86 16.02 2.74 -13.69
C VAL A 86 17.45 2.45 -13.29
N ASP A 87 18.38 2.63 -14.25
CA ASP A 87 19.80 2.45 -14.00
C ASP A 87 20.39 3.56 -13.11
N ASN A 88 19.85 4.79 -13.23
CA ASN A 88 20.32 5.96 -12.49
C ASN A 88 19.23 6.48 -11.52
N LEU A 89 19.20 5.94 -10.32
CA LEU A 89 18.26 6.35 -9.27
C LEU A 89 18.42 7.82 -8.86
N SER A 90 19.64 8.35 -8.89
CA SER A 90 19.88 9.76 -8.57
C SER A 90 19.21 10.70 -9.59
N GLU A 91 19.26 10.36 -10.87
CA GLU A 91 18.59 11.12 -11.92
C GLU A 91 17.05 11.12 -11.73
N LEU A 92 16.48 9.98 -11.36
CA LEU A 92 15.05 9.89 -11.08
C LEU A 92 14.65 10.76 -9.87
N ARG A 93 15.43 10.70 -8.79
CA ARG A 93 15.22 11.55 -7.60
C ARG A 93 15.31 13.03 -7.93
N ASP A 94 16.37 13.42 -8.64
CA ASP A 94 16.62 14.80 -9.00
C ASP A 94 15.52 15.33 -9.94
N ARG A 95 15.04 14.49 -10.88
CA ARG A 95 13.89 14.82 -11.73
C ARG A 95 12.62 15.02 -10.93
N ALA A 96 12.31 14.15 -9.97
CA ALA A 96 11.16 14.36 -9.08
C ALA A 96 11.24 15.71 -8.35
N ALA A 97 12.42 16.04 -7.80
CA ALA A 97 12.63 17.31 -7.11
C ALA A 97 12.47 18.53 -8.03
N GLU A 98 12.96 18.47 -9.29
CA GLU A 98 12.76 19.52 -10.29
C GLU A 98 11.27 19.77 -10.59
N LEU A 99 10.47 18.70 -10.57
CA LEU A 99 9.02 18.77 -10.77
C LEU A 99 8.24 19.17 -9.51
N GLY A 100 8.92 19.42 -8.40
CA GLY A 100 8.29 19.74 -7.12
C GLY A 100 7.67 18.54 -6.41
N LEU A 101 8.11 17.33 -6.77
CA LEU A 101 7.63 16.07 -6.21
C LEU A 101 8.66 15.44 -5.25
N ARG A 102 8.18 14.57 -4.39
CA ARG A 102 8.98 13.63 -3.58
C ARG A 102 8.70 12.20 -4.01
N LEU A 103 9.68 11.32 -3.82
CA LEU A 103 9.48 9.88 -3.97
C LEU A 103 9.10 9.29 -2.61
N GLY A 104 7.97 8.60 -2.60
CA GLY A 104 7.36 8.01 -1.42
C GLY A 104 7.64 6.51 -1.28
N ALA A 105 6.64 5.73 -0.86
CA ALA A 105 6.80 4.31 -0.60
C ALA A 105 7.31 3.54 -1.82
N ILE A 106 8.15 2.55 -1.56
CA ILE A 106 8.59 1.58 -2.58
C ILE A 106 7.78 0.30 -2.41
N ASN A 107 7.19 -0.16 -3.52
CA ASN A 107 6.32 -1.32 -3.58
C ASN A 107 7.01 -2.48 -4.33
N PRO A 108 7.48 -3.53 -3.62
CA PRO A 108 8.05 -4.71 -4.25
C PRO A 108 7.00 -5.54 -4.98
N ASN A 109 7.27 -5.93 -6.23
CA ASN A 109 6.43 -6.86 -6.97
C ASN A 109 6.76 -8.30 -6.60
N LEU A 110 5.89 -8.94 -5.85
CA LEU A 110 6.03 -10.33 -5.41
C LEU A 110 4.93 -11.24 -5.98
N PHE A 111 4.33 -10.87 -7.12
CA PHE A 111 3.15 -11.57 -7.63
C PHE A 111 3.16 -11.83 -9.15
N GLN A 112 3.90 -11.09 -9.96
CA GLN A 112 3.85 -11.24 -11.43
C GLN A 112 4.75 -12.34 -11.98
N GLU A 113 5.90 -12.58 -11.36
CA GLU A 113 6.82 -13.58 -11.85
C GLU A 113 6.19 -14.98 -11.81
N PRO A 114 6.36 -15.80 -12.87
CA PRO A 114 5.75 -17.13 -12.95
C PRO A 114 6.08 -18.05 -11.78
N GLU A 115 7.20 -17.86 -11.13
CA GLU A 115 7.63 -18.62 -9.96
C GLU A 115 6.77 -18.35 -8.72
N TYR A 116 6.12 -17.17 -8.64
CA TYR A 116 5.23 -16.80 -7.54
C TYR A 116 3.81 -17.39 -7.65
N LYS A 117 3.56 -18.26 -8.61
CA LYS A 117 2.23 -18.89 -8.78
C LYS A 117 1.72 -19.66 -7.55
N LEU A 118 2.60 -20.12 -6.68
CA LEU A 118 2.27 -20.78 -5.40
C LEU A 118 2.58 -19.90 -4.18
N GLY A 119 2.75 -18.61 -4.41
CA GLY A 119 3.13 -17.62 -3.42
C GLY A 119 4.58 -17.18 -3.55
N SER A 120 4.92 -16.11 -2.85
CA SER A 120 6.25 -15.53 -2.75
C SER A 120 6.91 -15.94 -1.43
N LEU A 121 6.66 -15.22 -0.35
CA LEU A 121 7.19 -15.53 1.00
C LEU A 121 6.55 -16.79 1.60
N CYS A 122 5.33 -17.14 1.20
CA CYS A 122 4.65 -18.36 1.64
C CYS A 122 4.97 -19.59 0.78
N ASN A 123 5.71 -19.45 -0.32
CA ASN A 123 5.98 -20.52 -1.27
C ASN A 123 6.59 -21.76 -0.59
N PRO A 124 6.18 -22.99 -0.96
CA PRO A 124 6.80 -24.21 -0.44
C PRO A 124 8.29 -24.33 -0.85
N ASP A 125 8.68 -23.80 -2.02
CA ASP A 125 10.06 -23.79 -2.48
C ASP A 125 10.90 -22.73 -1.74
N ALA A 126 11.95 -23.17 -1.07
CA ALA A 126 12.85 -22.29 -0.33
C ALA A 126 13.66 -21.34 -1.23
N GLY A 127 13.94 -21.75 -2.47
CA GLY A 127 14.63 -20.90 -3.46
C GLY A 127 13.78 -19.72 -3.87
N VAL A 128 12.45 -19.94 -4.10
CA VAL A 128 11.49 -18.87 -4.41
C VAL A 128 11.38 -17.89 -3.24
N ARG A 129 11.22 -18.39 -2.01
CA ARG A 129 11.17 -17.53 -0.82
C ARG A 129 12.41 -16.65 -0.67
N ARG A 130 13.59 -17.22 -0.91
CA ARG A 130 14.86 -16.48 -0.83
C ARG A 130 14.91 -15.36 -1.86
N ARG A 131 14.54 -15.63 -3.13
CA ARG A 131 14.47 -14.57 -4.16
C ARG A 131 13.47 -13.49 -3.81
N ALA A 132 12.32 -13.84 -3.21
CA ALA A 132 11.35 -12.86 -2.73
C ALA A 132 11.97 -11.95 -1.65
N VAL A 133 12.66 -12.51 -0.67
CA VAL A 133 13.36 -11.73 0.37
C VAL A 133 14.47 -10.85 -0.24
N GLU A 134 15.26 -11.39 -1.16
CA GLU A 134 16.32 -10.64 -1.87
C GLU A 134 15.73 -9.48 -2.65
N HIS A 135 14.62 -9.68 -3.37
CA HIS A 135 13.95 -8.61 -4.11
C HIS A 135 13.46 -7.48 -3.16
N VAL A 136 12.90 -7.82 -2.00
CA VAL A 136 12.50 -6.79 -1.03
C VAL A 136 13.72 -6.05 -0.47
N ARG A 137 14.84 -6.74 -0.24
CA ARG A 137 16.10 -6.09 0.17
C ARG A 137 16.62 -5.11 -0.87
N ASP A 138 16.59 -5.49 -2.16
CA ASP A 138 16.92 -4.57 -3.26
C ASP A 138 16.00 -3.33 -3.23
N CYS A 139 14.71 -3.51 -2.96
CA CYS A 139 13.76 -2.40 -2.81
C CYS A 139 14.08 -1.51 -1.60
N ILE A 140 14.55 -2.07 -0.49
CA ILE A 140 15.02 -1.32 0.69
C ILE A 140 16.25 -0.46 0.33
N GLU A 141 17.18 -0.99 -0.44
CA GLU A 141 18.36 -0.24 -0.92
C GLU A 141 17.94 0.89 -1.87
N ILE A 142 16.99 0.62 -2.78
CA ILE A 142 16.40 1.63 -3.67
C ILE A 142 15.72 2.73 -2.84
N ALA A 143 14.90 2.37 -1.86
CA ALA A 143 14.22 3.30 -0.98
C ALA A 143 15.21 4.22 -0.26
N ALA A 144 16.26 3.65 0.34
CA ALA A 144 17.31 4.42 1.01
C ALA A 144 18.02 5.40 0.07
N HIS A 145 18.29 4.99 -1.18
CA HIS A 145 18.91 5.84 -2.20
C HIS A 145 18.02 7.00 -2.64
N LEU A 146 16.73 6.75 -2.74
CA LEU A 146 15.72 7.73 -3.16
C LEU A 146 15.25 8.64 -2.02
N GLY A 147 15.64 8.35 -0.77
CA GLY A 147 15.20 9.08 0.41
C GLY A 147 13.78 8.73 0.86
N SER A 148 13.29 7.55 0.47
CA SER A 148 12.03 6.99 0.94
C SER A 148 12.22 6.32 2.31
N ASP A 149 11.23 6.47 3.18
CA ASP A 149 11.18 5.91 4.53
C ASP A 149 10.18 4.76 4.69
N ALA A 150 9.58 4.27 3.59
CA ALA A 150 8.56 3.24 3.64
C ALA A 150 8.73 2.17 2.54
N ILE A 151 8.59 0.90 2.96
CA ILE A 151 8.33 -0.22 2.06
C ILE A 151 6.86 -0.62 2.22
N SER A 152 6.08 -0.49 1.15
CA SER A 152 4.69 -0.92 1.11
C SER A 152 4.60 -2.31 0.51
N LEU A 153 4.14 -3.27 1.31
CA LEU A 153 4.17 -4.68 0.97
C LEU A 153 2.76 -5.26 0.89
N TRP A 154 2.28 -5.41 -0.33
CA TRP A 154 1.12 -6.22 -0.64
C TRP A 154 1.56 -7.62 -1.14
N LEU A 155 0.96 -8.66 -0.57
CA LEU A 155 1.26 -10.05 -0.91
C LEU A 155 0.03 -10.72 -1.52
N ALA A 156 0.17 -11.20 -2.76
CA ALA A 156 -0.85 -12.00 -3.42
C ALA A 156 -0.77 -13.49 -3.07
N ASP A 157 -0.01 -13.85 -2.04
CA ASP A 157 0.13 -15.21 -1.56
C ASP A 157 -1.20 -15.74 -1.01
N GLY A 158 -1.56 -16.96 -1.37
CA GLY A 158 -2.82 -17.54 -0.91
C GLY A 158 -3.02 -18.97 -1.37
N THR A 159 -4.20 -19.53 -1.05
CA THR A 159 -4.60 -20.91 -1.39
C THR A 159 -6.04 -20.97 -1.84
N ASN A 160 -6.33 -21.89 -2.80
CA ASN A 160 -7.68 -22.07 -3.33
C ASN A 160 -8.59 -22.85 -2.38
N TYR A 161 -8.03 -23.77 -1.59
CA TYR A 161 -8.80 -24.64 -0.70
C TYR A 161 -7.95 -25.18 0.45
N PRO A 162 -8.56 -25.53 1.58
CA PRO A 162 -7.89 -26.23 2.66
C PRO A 162 -7.30 -27.57 2.17
N GLY A 163 -6.05 -27.85 2.51
CA GLY A 163 -5.34 -29.06 2.09
C GLY A 163 -4.48 -28.89 0.83
N GLN A 164 -4.59 -27.78 0.10
CA GLN A 164 -3.64 -27.46 -0.96
C GLN A 164 -2.22 -27.28 -0.41
N ASP A 165 -2.12 -26.64 0.75
CA ASP A 165 -0.88 -26.49 1.54
C ASP A 165 -1.28 -26.38 3.02
N SER A 166 -0.31 -26.57 3.91
CA SER A 166 -0.49 -26.37 5.34
C SER A 166 -0.58 -24.86 5.66
N LEU A 167 -1.74 -24.37 6.08
CA LEU A 167 -1.93 -22.96 6.47
C LEU A 167 -0.97 -22.54 7.58
N ARG A 168 -0.68 -23.46 8.52
CA ARG A 168 0.28 -23.21 9.60
C ARG A 168 1.71 -23.06 9.09
N ALA A 169 2.10 -23.91 8.14
CA ALA A 169 3.42 -23.82 7.51
C ALA A 169 3.55 -22.57 6.63
N ARG A 170 2.48 -22.18 5.92
CA ARG A 170 2.45 -20.92 5.14
C ARG A 170 2.69 -19.72 6.04
N ARG A 171 1.94 -19.60 7.14
CA ARG A 171 2.14 -18.52 8.11
C ARG A 171 3.57 -18.50 8.68
N GLN A 172 4.14 -19.65 8.99
CA GLN A 172 5.52 -19.73 9.50
C GLN A 172 6.52 -19.23 8.46
N ARG A 173 6.39 -19.67 7.21
CA ARG A 173 7.25 -19.21 6.10
C ARG A 173 7.15 -17.71 5.88
N LEU A 174 5.91 -17.17 5.91
CA LEU A 174 5.65 -15.73 5.83
C LEU A 174 6.41 -14.96 6.92
N LEU A 175 6.23 -15.36 8.16
CA LEU A 175 6.87 -14.70 9.30
C LEU A 175 8.40 -14.79 9.25
N ASP A 176 8.94 -15.92 8.84
CA ASP A 176 10.39 -16.09 8.71
C ASP A 176 10.95 -15.14 7.64
N GLY A 177 10.32 -15.07 6.47
CA GLY A 177 10.70 -14.14 5.41
C GLY A 177 10.55 -12.68 5.81
N LEU A 178 9.43 -12.31 6.46
CA LEU A 178 9.21 -10.95 6.93
C LEU A 178 10.16 -10.53 8.04
N ARG A 179 10.60 -11.43 8.91
CA ARG A 179 11.63 -11.15 9.91
C ARG A 179 12.99 -10.82 9.27
N GLU A 180 13.35 -11.54 8.21
CA GLU A 180 14.57 -11.24 7.45
C GLU A 180 14.48 -9.88 6.76
N VAL A 181 13.35 -9.55 6.14
CA VAL A 181 13.06 -8.24 5.55
C VAL A 181 13.12 -7.14 6.60
N TYR A 182 12.41 -7.30 7.70
CA TYR A 182 12.34 -6.34 8.80
C TYR A 182 13.72 -6.03 9.41
N ALA A 183 14.56 -7.03 9.55
CA ALA A 183 15.93 -6.88 10.04
C ALA A 183 16.84 -6.10 9.06
N SER A 184 16.45 -5.99 7.79
CA SER A 184 17.19 -5.25 6.76
C SER A 184 16.75 -3.79 6.62
N LEU A 185 15.65 -3.38 7.26
CA LEU A 185 15.14 -2.00 7.21
C LEU A 185 16.13 -1.01 7.82
N GLY A 186 16.26 0.17 7.21
CA GLY A 186 16.93 1.32 7.83
C GLY A 186 16.26 1.72 9.15
N ALA A 187 16.96 2.48 9.99
CA ALA A 187 16.50 2.80 11.35
C ALA A 187 15.13 3.49 11.39
N GLU A 188 14.91 4.41 10.46
CA GLU A 188 13.67 5.21 10.38
C GLU A 188 12.66 4.66 9.36
N MET A 189 13.02 3.58 8.66
CA MET A 189 12.17 3.02 7.60
C MET A 189 11.07 2.14 8.20
N GLU A 190 9.84 2.32 7.74
CA GLU A 190 8.69 1.51 8.11
C GLU A 190 8.37 0.43 7.07
N LEU A 191 7.85 -0.69 7.54
CA LEU A 191 7.25 -1.75 6.73
C LEU A 191 5.74 -1.64 6.83
N LEU A 192 5.10 -1.25 5.74
CA LEU A 192 3.64 -1.18 5.64
C LEU A 192 3.13 -2.53 5.12
N VAL A 193 2.38 -3.24 5.95
CA VAL A 193 1.83 -4.55 5.62
C VAL A 193 0.37 -4.40 5.23
N GLU A 194 0.09 -4.59 3.95
CA GLU A 194 -1.24 -4.54 3.39
C GLU A 194 -1.89 -5.92 3.39
N TYR A 195 -3.16 -5.97 3.75
CA TYR A 195 -3.98 -7.18 3.72
C TYR A 195 -5.04 -7.08 2.62
N LYS A 196 -5.53 -8.23 2.17
CA LYS A 196 -6.61 -8.33 1.20
C LYS A 196 -7.42 -9.60 1.44
N LEU A 197 -8.73 -9.50 1.44
CA LEU A 197 -9.63 -10.61 1.78
C LEU A 197 -9.42 -11.83 0.87
N TYR A 198 -9.34 -11.61 -0.43
CA TYR A 198 -9.09 -12.62 -1.45
C TYR A 198 -8.56 -11.95 -2.72
N GLU A 199 -7.82 -12.71 -3.50
CA GLU A 199 -7.48 -12.28 -4.85
C GLU A 199 -8.69 -12.51 -5.76
N PRO A 200 -9.18 -11.51 -6.50
CA PRO A 200 -10.46 -11.58 -7.19
C PRO A 200 -10.66 -12.86 -7.99
N ALA A 201 -11.76 -13.56 -7.70
CA ALA A 201 -12.25 -14.76 -8.35
C ALA A 201 -11.34 -16.01 -8.28
N PHE A 202 -10.25 -16.01 -7.51
CA PHE A 202 -9.32 -17.14 -7.51
C PHE A 202 -9.13 -17.83 -6.17
N TYR A 203 -8.70 -17.11 -5.11
CA TYR A 203 -8.31 -17.76 -3.87
C TYR A 203 -8.31 -16.79 -2.69
N ALA A 204 -8.37 -17.36 -1.48
CA ALA A 204 -8.18 -16.61 -0.24
C ALA A 204 -6.70 -16.30 -0.02
N THR A 205 -6.37 -15.09 0.36
CA THR A 205 -5.01 -14.67 0.67
C THR A 205 -4.56 -15.13 2.06
N ASP A 206 -3.27 -15.24 2.26
CA ASP A 206 -2.69 -15.61 3.56
C ASP A 206 -2.83 -14.48 4.60
N LEU A 207 -2.84 -13.22 4.15
CA LEU A 207 -3.16 -12.03 4.96
C LEU A 207 -4.54 -11.52 4.54
N ALA A 208 -5.59 -12.18 5.03
CA ALA A 208 -6.94 -11.95 4.55
C ALA A 208 -7.66 -10.77 5.23
N ASP A 209 -7.17 -10.30 6.36
CA ASP A 209 -7.82 -9.29 7.17
C ASP A 209 -6.82 -8.48 8.03
N TRP A 210 -7.32 -7.35 8.53
CA TRP A 210 -6.54 -6.43 9.37
C TRP A 210 -6.01 -7.08 10.66
N GLY A 211 -6.73 -8.04 11.24
CA GLY A 211 -6.31 -8.73 12.45
C GLY A 211 -5.11 -9.64 12.21
N SER A 212 -5.12 -10.37 11.08
CA SER A 212 -3.95 -11.18 10.67
C SER A 212 -2.74 -10.32 10.38
N ALA A 213 -2.91 -9.15 9.73
CA ALA A 213 -1.83 -8.20 9.47
C ALA A 213 -1.32 -7.57 10.77
N LEU A 214 -2.22 -7.19 11.69
CA LEU A 214 -1.85 -6.68 13.01
C LEU A 214 -1.00 -7.67 13.80
N LEU A 215 -1.39 -8.93 13.84
CA LEU A 215 -0.61 -9.99 14.51
C LEU A 215 0.80 -10.14 13.92
N VAL A 216 0.93 -10.04 12.59
CA VAL A 216 2.24 -10.05 11.93
C VAL A 216 3.06 -8.83 12.34
N CYS A 217 2.49 -7.64 12.26
CA CYS A 217 3.17 -6.41 12.64
C CYS A 217 3.62 -6.40 14.11
N GLN A 218 2.81 -6.96 15.01
CA GLN A 218 3.16 -7.09 16.44
C GLN A 218 4.33 -8.05 16.66
N GLU A 219 4.42 -9.14 15.90
CA GLU A 219 5.54 -10.09 15.97
C GLU A 219 6.84 -9.53 15.39
N LEU A 220 6.77 -8.61 14.42
CA LEU A 220 7.95 -8.03 13.78
C LEU A 220 8.59 -6.91 14.59
N GLY A 221 7.79 -5.99 15.13
CA GLY A 221 8.27 -4.84 15.89
C GLY A 221 7.60 -3.52 15.52
N ASP A 222 8.02 -2.42 16.15
CA ASP A 222 7.30 -1.14 16.13
C ASP A 222 7.30 -0.42 14.77
N ARG A 223 8.25 -0.73 13.90
CA ARG A 223 8.34 -0.18 12.54
C ARG A 223 7.50 -0.96 11.52
N ALA A 224 6.84 -2.06 11.92
CA ALA A 224 5.87 -2.74 11.09
C ALA A 224 4.46 -2.20 11.40
N LYS A 225 3.79 -1.69 10.38
CA LYS A 225 2.47 -1.05 10.46
C LYS A 225 1.52 -1.72 9.49
N VAL A 226 0.24 -1.62 9.79
CA VAL A 226 -0.82 -2.11 8.90
C VAL A 226 -1.24 -1.00 7.96
N LEU A 227 -1.21 -1.27 6.67
CA LEU A 227 -1.77 -0.41 5.64
C LEU A 227 -3.22 -0.83 5.38
N VAL A 228 -4.14 0.13 5.49
CA VAL A 228 -5.57 -0.09 5.30
C VAL A 228 -5.96 0.32 3.89
N ASP A 229 -6.19 -0.65 3.03
CA ASP A 229 -6.86 -0.43 1.75
C ASP A 229 -8.37 -0.48 1.95
N LEU A 230 -9.10 0.57 1.55
CA LEU A 230 -10.54 0.69 1.81
C LEU A 230 -11.36 -0.33 1.01
N GLY A 231 -10.84 -0.82 -0.11
CA GLY A 231 -11.48 -1.84 -0.95
C GLY A 231 -11.23 -3.29 -0.49
N HIS A 232 -10.24 -3.53 0.36
CA HIS A 232 -9.78 -4.87 0.72
C HIS A 232 -10.54 -5.55 1.86
N HIS A 233 -11.80 -5.18 2.07
CA HIS A 233 -12.63 -5.70 3.16
C HIS A 233 -13.83 -6.49 2.64
N ALA A 234 -14.36 -7.39 3.48
CA ALA A 234 -15.68 -7.96 3.26
C ALA A 234 -16.75 -6.86 3.31
N GLN A 235 -17.85 -7.05 2.59
CA GLN A 235 -18.98 -6.12 2.66
C GLN A 235 -19.56 -6.06 4.07
N GLY A 236 -19.98 -4.87 4.48
CA GLY A 236 -20.55 -4.62 5.81
C GLY A 236 -19.52 -4.57 6.96
N VAL A 237 -18.23 -4.54 6.64
CA VAL A 237 -17.18 -4.35 7.66
C VAL A 237 -17.13 -2.88 8.07
N ASN A 238 -17.07 -2.62 9.37
CA ASN A 238 -16.90 -1.27 9.92
C ASN A 238 -15.40 -0.89 9.87
N ILE A 239 -15.01 -0.15 8.84
CA ILE A 239 -13.62 0.25 8.60
C ILE A 239 -13.17 1.29 9.62
N GLU A 240 -14.03 2.20 10.05
CA GLU A 240 -13.74 3.22 11.05
C GLU A 240 -13.34 2.59 12.39
N GLN A 241 -14.00 1.49 12.77
CA GLN A 241 -13.62 0.72 13.96
C GLN A 241 -12.25 0.08 13.80
N ILE A 242 -11.94 -0.50 12.63
CA ILE A 242 -10.63 -1.08 12.34
C ILE A 242 -9.55 0.01 12.47
N VAL A 243 -9.74 1.15 11.84
CA VAL A 243 -8.81 2.29 11.90
C VAL A 243 -8.59 2.74 13.33
N SER A 244 -9.67 2.88 14.11
CA SER A 244 -9.59 3.26 15.54
C SER A 244 -8.78 2.26 16.35
N LEU A 245 -8.96 0.95 16.14
CA LEU A 245 -8.23 -0.10 16.83
C LEU A 245 -6.74 -0.12 16.45
N LEU A 246 -6.43 -0.02 15.15
CA LEU A 246 -5.05 0.03 14.67
C LEU A 246 -4.32 1.28 15.16
N HIS A 247 -4.99 2.43 15.16
CA HIS A 247 -4.46 3.68 15.71
C HIS A 247 -4.19 3.53 17.23
N GLY A 248 -5.15 3.01 17.98
CA GLY A 248 -5.00 2.77 19.42
C GLY A 248 -3.89 1.79 19.77
N ALA A 249 -3.61 0.82 18.88
CA ALA A 249 -2.50 -0.10 19.01
C ALA A 249 -1.14 0.48 18.55
N GLY A 250 -1.11 1.70 18.00
CA GLY A 250 0.09 2.30 17.41
C GLY A 250 0.57 1.58 16.15
N ARG A 251 -0.35 0.94 15.42
CA ARG A 251 -0.04 0.09 14.26
C ARG A 251 -0.71 0.54 12.95
N LEU A 252 -1.39 1.66 12.93
CA LEU A 252 -1.90 2.25 11.69
C LEU A 252 -0.74 2.87 10.92
N GLY A 253 -0.45 2.38 9.70
CA GLY A 253 0.61 2.86 8.82
C GLY A 253 0.13 3.84 7.77
N GLY A 254 -1.09 3.73 7.34
CA GLY A 254 -1.65 4.59 6.29
C GLY A 254 -2.85 3.95 5.60
N PHE A 255 -3.20 4.52 4.46
CA PHE A 255 -4.37 4.12 3.69
C PHE A 255 -4.05 4.02 2.19
N HIS A 256 -4.71 3.07 1.51
CA HIS A 256 -5.00 3.18 0.09
C HIS A 256 -6.46 3.62 -0.08
N PHE A 257 -6.66 4.77 -0.68
CA PHE A 257 -7.98 5.37 -0.87
C PHE A 257 -8.59 4.91 -2.19
N ASN A 258 -9.57 4.05 -2.10
CA ASN A 258 -10.42 3.59 -3.20
C ASN A 258 -11.82 3.31 -2.67
N ASP A 259 -12.68 2.78 -3.51
CA ASP A 259 -14.00 2.31 -3.15
C ASP A 259 -14.25 0.96 -3.80
N ARG A 260 -15.19 0.18 -3.28
CA ARG A 260 -15.55 -1.14 -3.81
C ARG A 260 -17.05 -1.34 -3.85
N LYS A 261 -17.50 -2.12 -4.81
CA LYS A 261 -18.90 -2.52 -4.93
C LYS A 261 -19.10 -4.02 -4.73
N TYR A 262 -18.33 -4.83 -5.41
CA TYR A 262 -18.44 -6.29 -5.35
C TYR A 262 -17.23 -6.97 -4.71
N GLY A 263 -16.08 -6.40 -4.87
CA GLY A 263 -14.83 -6.92 -4.37
C GLY A 263 -13.75 -5.84 -4.45
N ASP A 264 -12.61 -6.18 -4.95
CA ASP A 264 -11.49 -5.27 -5.20
C ASP A 264 -11.69 -4.57 -6.56
N ASP A 265 -12.64 -3.67 -6.59
CA ASP A 265 -13.04 -3.00 -7.83
C ASP A 265 -12.20 -1.74 -8.11
N ASP A 266 -11.42 -1.27 -7.13
CA ASP A 266 -10.59 -0.05 -7.19
C ASP A 266 -11.34 1.16 -7.76
N LEU A 267 -12.57 1.35 -7.32
CA LEU A 267 -13.40 2.47 -7.75
C LEU A 267 -12.95 3.78 -7.10
N ILE A 268 -13.32 4.89 -7.71
CA ILE A 268 -13.01 6.22 -7.16
C ILE A 268 -13.60 6.34 -5.76
N VAL A 269 -12.79 6.71 -4.79
CA VAL A 269 -13.19 6.91 -3.39
C VAL A 269 -14.40 7.82 -3.27
N GLY A 270 -15.39 7.41 -2.47
CA GLY A 270 -16.67 8.11 -2.31
C GLY A 270 -17.68 7.90 -3.44
N SER A 271 -17.38 7.06 -4.45
CA SER A 271 -18.31 6.79 -5.56
C SER A 271 -19.40 5.78 -5.20
N ILE A 272 -19.14 4.90 -4.23
CA ILE A 272 -20.09 3.88 -3.76
C ILE A 272 -20.50 4.16 -2.31
N ASP A 273 -19.55 4.45 -1.44
CA ASP A 273 -19.79 4.83 -0.04
C ASP A 273 -19.24 6.24 0.20
N PRO A 274 -20.07 7.27 0.12
CA PRO A 274 -19.64 8.66 0.26
C PRO A 274 -19.49 9.10 1.74
N PHE A 275 -19.79 8.24 2.70
CA PHE A 275 -19.72 8.49 4.15
C PHE A 275 -18.58 7.69 4.78
#